data_95e7aa9fc6a665d53dbc184817e3cd61
#
_entry.id   95e7aa9fc6a665d53dbc184817e3cd61
#
_cell.length_a   1.000
_cell.length_b   1.000
_cell.length_c   1.000
_cell.angle_alpha   90.00
_cell.angle_beta   90.00
_cell.angle_gamma   90.00
#
_symmetry.space_group_name_H-M   'P 1'
#
loop_
_entity.id
_entity.type
_entity.pdbx_description
1 polymer ?
#
loop_
_entity_poly.entity_id
_entity_poly.type
_entity_poly.pdbx_seq_one_letter_code
_entity_poly.pdbx_strand_id
1 'polypeptide(L)'
;MREIDVRVLTDTVERLCIEANLHLPGDVKCAIERCRACEDGVIAQGVLDNIIQNYQIADAENVPICQDTGMACVFLEIGQDVHFVGGDLRLAVDEGVRRGYDKGYLRKSVVGDPVRRGNTGDNTPAMLYTEIVPGDQVKVTVGPKGFGSENMSAIRMFKPSAGLQGIKDFILETVENAGPNPCPPMVIGVGIGGTFDKAALLAKKALMRPLDTHHPDPFYAELETEMLEKVNALGIGPQGFGGKTTAIGLNIETMPTHIAGMPCAININCHVTRHKTEVL
;
A
#
# COMPACT_ATOMS: atom_id res chain seq x y z
N MET A 1 22.52 24.13 1.23
CA MET A 1 21.96 23.00 2.04
C MET A 1 20.74 23.57 2.74
N ARG A 2 19.59 22.95 2.56
CA ARG A 2 18.33 23.39 3.18
C ARG A 2 18.16 22.72 4.54
N GLU A 3 17.95 23.51 5.58
CA GLU A 3 17.69 22.96 6.91
C GLU A 3 16.19 22.75 7.11
N ILE A 4 15.82 21.57 7.63
CA ILE A 4 14.46 21.21 8.01
C ILE A 4 14.48 20.77 9.47
N ASP A 5 13.74 21.46 10.32
CA ASP A 5 13.55 21.04 11.70
C ASP A 5 12.72 19.74 11.75
N VAL A 6 13.19 18.74 12.47
CA VAL A 6 12.50 17.44 12.57
C VAL A 6 11.08 17.56 13.14
N ARG A 7 10.75 18.65 13.86
CA ARG A 7 9.38 18.92 14.34
C ARG A 7 8.40 19.11 13.20
N VAL A 8 8.83 19.70 12.07
CA VAL A 8 8.00 19.82 10.86
C VAL A 8 7.64 18.45 10.33
N LEU A 9 8.61 17.53 10.31
CA LEU A 9 8.36 16.14 9.90
C LEU A 9 7.42 15.43 10.87
N THR A 10 7.59 15.61 12.18
CA THR A 10 6.69 15.06 13.22
C THR A 10 5.25 15.49 12.97
N ASP A 11 5.01 16.79 12.80
CA ASP A 11 3.68 17.35 12.61
C ASP A 11 3.06 16.89 11.27
N THR A 12 3.89 16.76 10.23
CA THR A 12 3.46 16.23 8.93
C THR A 12 3.05 14.75 9.05
N VAL A 13 3.87 13.90 9.66
CA VAL A 13 3.56 12.47 9.83
C VAL A 13 2.30 12.29 10.71
N GLU A 14 2.15 13.07 11.80
CA GLU A 14 0.95 13.07 12.62
C GLU A 14 -0.31 13.30 11.77
N ARG A 15 -0.32 14.38 11.00
CA ARG A 15 -1.46 14.76 10.16
C ARG A 15 -1.73 13.72 9.07
N LEU A 16 -0.69 13.26 8.36
CA LEU A 16 -0.84 12.27 7.29
C LEU A 16 -1.34 10.91 7.81
N CYS A 17 -0.97 10.49 9.02
CA CYS A 17 -1.53 9.28 9.65
C CYS A 17 -3.05 9.39 9.83
N ILE A 18 -3.54 10.56 10.29
CA ILE A 18 -4.96 10.80 10.50
C ILE A 18 -5.68 10.84 9.15
N GLU A 19 -5.26 11.73 8.25
CA GLU A 19 -5.91 11.94 6.95
C GLU A 19 -5.96 10.68 6.09
N ALA A 20 -4.89 9.87 6.09
CA ALA A 20 -4.88 8.62 5.34
C ALA A 20 -5.88 7.59 5.89
N ASN A 21 -6.20 7.61 7.18
CA ASN A 21 -7.17 6.69 7.77
C ASN A 21 -8.63 7.16 7.63
N LEU A 22 -8.85 8.46 7.42
CA LEU A 22 -10.20 9.04 7.29
C LEU A 22 -10.66 9.13 5.84
N HIS A 23 -9.73 9.37 4.90
CA HIS A 23 -10.07 9.71 3.52
C HIS A 23 -9.36 8.80 2.51
N LEU A 24 -10.12 8.05 1.72
CA LEU A 24 -9.56 7.32 0.58
C LEU A 24 -9.05 8.30 -0.49
N PRO A 25 -7.94 7.96 -1.18
CA PRO A 25 -7.50 8.68 -2.37
C PRO A 25 -8.59 8.73 -3.45
N GLY A 26 -8.61 9.82 -4.22
CA GLY A 26 -9.64 10.03 -5.26
C GLY A 26 -9.61 8.98 -6.38
N ASP A 27 -8.43 8.55 -6.79
CA ASP A 27 -8.22 7.50 -7.79
C ASP A 27 -8.81 6.16 -7.33
N VAL A 28 -8.68 5.82 -6.03
CA VAL A 28 -9.26 4.61 -5.43
C VAL A 28 -10.78 4.69 -5.43
N LYS A 29 -11.37 5.83 -5.02
CA LYS A 29 -12.82 6.04 -5.06
C LYS A 29 -13.35 5.87 -6.49
N CYS A 30 -12.72 6.55 -7.47
CA CYS A 30 -13.08 6.42 -8.89
C CYS A 30 -12.95 4.99 -9.41
N ALA A 31 -11.94 4.23 -8.97
CA ALA A 31 -11.77 2.84 -9.36
C ALA A 31 -12.90 1.96 -8.81
N ILE A 32 -13.28 2.11 -7.54
CA ILE A 32 -14.39 1.38 -6.92
C ILE A 32 -15.71 1.71 -7.64
N GLU A 33 -15.99 2.98 -7.91
CA GLU A 33 -17.21 3.42 -8.59
C GLU A 33 -17.30 2.90 -10.03
N ARG A 34 -16.19 2.89 -10.78
CA ARG A 34 -16.12 2.26 -12.11
C ARG A 34 -16.43 0.77 -12.05
N CYS A 35 -15.82 0.06 -11.10
CA CYS A 35 -16.07 -1.36 -10.91
C CYS A 35 -17.53 -1.62 -10.57
N ARG A 36 -18.14 -0.80 -9.71
CA ARG A 36 -19.56 -0.88 -9.38
C ARG A 36 -20.46 -0.71 -10.62
N ALA A 37 -20.12 0.21 -11.51
CA ALA A 37 -20.87 0.44 -12.74
C ALA A 37 -20.76 -0.71 -13.75
N CYS A 38 -19.65 -1.45 -13.73
CA CYS A 38 -19.39 -2.60 -14.63
C CYS A 38 -19.81 -3.96 -14.05
N GLU A 39 -20.18 -4.01 -12.77
CA GLU A 39 -20.60 -5.25 -12.10
C GLU A 39 -22.06 -5.56 -12.45
N ASP A 40 -22.37 -6.82 -12.76
CA ASP A 40 -23.71 -7.27 -13.10
C ASP A 40 -24.33 -8.25 -12.08
N GLY A 41 -23.50 -8.78 -11.18
CA GLY A 41 -23.97 -9.64 -10.08
C GLY A 41 -24.67 -8.84 -8.99
N VAL A 42 -25.92 -9.11 -8.68
CA VAL A 42 -26.71 -8.37 -7.66
C VAL A 42 -26.03 -8.35 -6.29
N ILE A 43 -25.43 -9.48 -5.87
CA ILE A 43 -24.72 -9.56 -4.58
C ILE A 43 -23.45 -8.71 -4.63
N ALA A 44 -22.64 -8.85 -5.69
CA ALA A 44 -21.40 -8.10 -5.86
C ALA A 44 -21.67 -6.59 -5.95
N GLN A 45 -22.73 -6.18 -6.65
CA GLN A 45 -23.19 -4.79 -6.68
C GLN A 45 -23.53 -4.26 -5.29
N GLY A 46 -24.31 -5.00 -4.52
CA GLY A 46 -24.69 -4.62 -3.15
C GLY A 46 -23.49 -4.51 -2.21
N VAL A 47 -22.48 -5.37 -2.38
CA VAL A 47 -21.21 -5.27 -1.62
C VAL A 47 -20.45 -4.01 -1.99
N LEU A 48 -20.32 -3.69 -3.29
CA LEU A 48 -19.66 -2.46 -3.74
C LEU A 48 -20.41 -1.20 -3.30
N ASP A 49 -21.74 -1.21 -3.31
CA ASP A 49 -22.58 -0.13 -2.77
C ASP A 49 -22.30 0.11 -1.28
N ASN A 50 -22.19 -0.96 -0.48
CA ASN A 50 -21.82 -0.86 0.93
C ASN A 50 -20.39 -0.28 1.13
N ILE A 51 -19.45 -0.67 0.30
CA ILE A 51 -18.07 -0.11 0.34
C ILE A 51 -18.09 1.39 0.02
N ILE A 52 -18.86 1.80 -0.99
CA ILE A 52 -19.03 3.21 -1.36
C ILE A 52 -19.68 3.99 -0.21
N GLN A 53 -20.76 3.49 0.33
CA GLN A 53 -21.44 4.12 1.46
C GLN A 53 -20.52 4.24 2.69
N ASN A 54 -19.69 3.22 2.97
CA ASN A 54 -18.77 3.22 4.09
C ASN A 54 -17.76 4.38 4.01
N TYR A 55 -17.07 4.56 2.86
CA TYR A 55 -16.11 5.66 2.77
C TYR A 55 -16.79 7.04 2.70
N GLN A 56 -18.02 7.14 2.20
CA GLN A 56 -18.80 8.39 2.23
C GLN A 56 -19.17 8.77 3.66
N ILE A 57 -19.59 7.81 4.49
CA ILE A 57 -19.85 8.03 5.92
C ILE A 57 -18.57 8.45 6.64
N ALA A 58 -17.46 7.74 6.40
CA ALA A 58 -16.17 8.06 6.99
C ALA A 58 -15.73 9.50 6.67
N ASP A 59 -15.86 9.92 5.41
CA ASP A 59 -15.57 11.29 4.97
C ASP A 59 -16.47 12.33 5.65
N ALA A 60 -17.78 12.06 5.76
CA ALA A 60 -18.76 13.00 6.28
C ALA A 60 -18.66 13.17 7.82
N GLU A 61 -18.38 12.07 8.51
CA GLU A 61 -18.34 12.04 9.97
C GLU A 61 -16.92 12.19 10.54
N ASN A 62 -15.87 12.24 9.67
CA ASN A 62 -14.46 12.27 10.07
C ASN A 62 -14.09 11.13 11.01
N VAL A 63 -14.48 9.90 10.65
CA VAL A 63 -14.16 8.68 11.38
C VAL A 63 -13.31 7.74 10.53
N PRO A 64 -12.50 6.84 11.14
CA PRO A 64 -11.70 5.88 10.38
C PRO A 64 -12.56 4.98 9.49
N ILE A 65 -12.10 4.79 8.24
CA ILE A 65 -12.83 3.98 7.22
C ILE A 65 -12.94 2.51 7.65
N CYS A 66 -11.98 2.02 8.44
CA CYS A 66 -11.88 0.63 8.87
C CYS A 66 -11.36 0.55 10.30
N GLN A 67 -11.76 -0.50 11.05
CA GLN A 67 -11.20 -0.77 12.38
C GLN A 67 -9.72 -1.17 12.34
N ASP A 68 -9.22 -1.73 11.24
CA ASP A 68 -7.78 -1.95 11.05
C ASP A 68 -7.14 -0.68 10.47
N THR A 69 -6.65 0.18 11.34
CA THR A 69 -5.92 1.39 10.95
C THR A 69 -4.43 1.13 10.68
N GLY A 70 -4.01 -0.12 10.73
CA GLY A 70 -2.74 -0.64 10.21
C GLY A 70 -1.49 -0.27 10.99
N MET A 71 -0.35 -0.71 10.47
CA MET A 71 0.97 -0.18 10.81
C MET A 71 1.29 0.99 9.89
N ALA A 72 1.86 2.06 10.43
CA ALA A 72 2.31 3.19 9.63
C ALA A 72 3.56 2.83 8.81
N CYS A 73 3.41 2.72 7.48
CA CYS A 73 4.53 2.69 6.55
C CYS A 73 4.82 4.13 6.13
N VAL A 74 6.02 4.61 6.44
CA VAL A 74 6.46 5.97 6.14
C VAL A 74 7.59 5.91 5.12
N PHE A 75 7.38 6.51 3.96
CA PHE A 75 8.38 6.64 2.90
C PHE A 75 8.88 8.07 2.87
N LEU A 76 10.18 8.25 2.96
CA LEU A 76 10.86 9.54 2.84
C LEU A 76 11.77 9.52 1.60
N GLU A 77 11.44 10.33 0.60
CA GLU A 77 12.36 10.69 -0.47
C GLU A 77 13.05 11.99 -0.04
N ILE A 78 14.32 11.89 0.34
CA ILE A 78 15.08 12.97 0.96
C ILE A 78 16.03 13.57 -0.07
N GLY A 79 15.86 14.84 -0.37
CA GLY A 79 16.80 15.58 -1.21
C GLY A 79 18.21 15.57 -0.61
N GLN A 80 19.22 15.28 -1.43
CA GLN A 80 20.63 15.19 -0.97
C GLN A 80 21.16 16.51 -0.39
N ASP A 81 20.52 17.64 -0.66
CA ASP A 81 20.87 18.97 -0.14
C ASP A 81 20.08 19.36 1.12
N VAL A 82 19.34 18.40 1.71
CA VAL A 82 18.62 18.57 2.96
C VAL A 82 19.49 18.20 4.15
N HIS A 83 19.42 19.03 5.18
CA HIS A 83 19.99 18.77 6.51
C HIS A 83 18.89 18.83 7.56
N PHE A 84 18.65 17.73 8.26
CA PHE A 84 17.72 17.71 9.38
C PHE A 84 18.37 18.24 10.66
N VAL A 85 17.67 19.15 11.32
CA VAL A 85 18.11 19.79 12.57
C VAL A 85 17.05 19.61 13.67
N GLY A 86 17.45 19.87 14.91
CA GLY A 86 16.52 19.90 16.05
C GLY A 86 16.22 18.56 16.71
N GLY A 87 16.79 17.44 16.23
CA GLY A 87 16.60 16.14 16.87
C GLY A 87 16.95 14.95 15.96
N ASP A 88 16.59 13.75 16.42
CA ASP A 88 16.76 12.50 15.70
C ASP A 88 15.58 12.29 14.72
N LEU A 89 15.90 12.02 13.45
CA LEU A 89 14.92 11.83 12.38
C LEU A 89 13.97 10.65 12.65
N ARG A 90 14.53 9.53 13.12
CA ARG A 90 13.75 8.32 13.40
C ARG A 90 12.76 8.55 14.53
N LEU A 91 13.24 9.16 15.62
CA LEU A 91 12.39 9.48 16.77
C LEU A 91 11.30 10.48 16.42
N ALA A 92 11.59 11.44 15.53
CA ALA A 92 10.61 12.42 15.05
C ALA A 92 9.48 11.76 14.25
N VAL A 93 9.79 10.78 13.39
CA VAL A 93 8.79 10.00 12.65
C VAL A 93 7.94 9.18 13.61
N ASP A 94 8.55 8.46 14.55
CA ASP A 94 7.82 7.64 15.53
C ASP A 94 6.93 8.51 16.43
N GLU A 95 7.38 9.72 16.83
CA GLU A 95 6.56 10.68 17.57
C GLU A 95 5.36 11.15 16.74
N GLY A 96 5.53 11.40 15.44
CA GLY A 96 4.42 11.75 14.56
C GLY A 96 3.37 10.63 14.47
N VAL A 97 3.82 9.38 14.35
CA VAL A 97 2.92 8.22 14.39
C VAL A 97 2.20 8.11 15.72
N ARG A 98 2.91 8.22 16.84
CA ARG A 98 2.32 8.16 18.19
C ARG A 98 1.21 9.20 18.34
N ARG A 99 1.49 10.46 18.01
CA ARG A 99 0.51 11.54 18.08
C ARG A 99 -0.67 11.32 17.14
N GLY A 100 -0.41 10.92 15.90
CA GLY A 100 -1.44 10.69 14.91
C GLY A 100 -2.41 9.58 15.31
N TYR A 101 -1.88 8.46 15.83
CA TYR A 101 -2.70 7.35 16.29
C TYR A 101 -3.46 7.64 17.60
N ASP A 102 -2.94 8.53 18.42
CA ASP A 102 -3.65 8.98 19.64
C ASP A 102 -4.74 10.01 19.33
N LYS A 103 -4.40 11.10 18.67
CA LYS A 103 -5.35 12.18 18.34
C LYS A 103 -6.43 11.76 17.32
N GLY A 104 -6.08 10.86 16.39
CA GLY A 104 -7.01 10.33 15.39
C GLY A 104 -7.89 9.18 15.92
N TYR A 105 -7.77 8.82 17.21
CA TYR A 105 -8.47 7.66 17.80
C TYR A 105 -8.26 6.37 17.01
N LEU A 106 -7.05 6.21 16.44
CA LEU A 106 -6.71 5.07 15.61
C LEU A 106 -6.32 3.87 16.46
N ARG A 107 -6.60 2.66 15.96
CA ARG A 107 -6.28 1.42 16.66
C ARG A 107 -4.77 1.20 16.75
N LYS A 108 -4.24 1.04 17.96
CA LYS A 108 -2.84 0.76 18.25
C LYS A 108 -2.58 -0.73 18.11
N SER A 109 -2.08 -1.17 16.97
CA SER A 109 -2.00 -2.60 16.57
C SER A 109 -0.57 -3.16 16.63
N VAL A 110 0.45 -2.34 16.89
CA VAL A 110 1.85 -2.78 16.90
C VAL A 110 2.17 -3.52 18.18
N VAL A 111 2.86 -4.67 18.04
CA VAL A 111 3.41 -5.44 19.14
C VAL A 111 4.92 -5.30 19.19
N GLY A 112 5.48 -5.11 20.38
CA GLY A 112 6.91 -4.88 20.59
C GLY A 112 7.79 -6.12 20.37
N ASP A 113 7.19 -7.30 20.43
CA ASP A 113 7.87 -8.57 20.16
C ASP A 113 6.95 -9.47 19.34
N PRO A 114 7.41 -9.99 18.18
CA PRO A 114 6.56 -10.75 17.28
C PRO A 114 6.09 -12.10 17.81
N VAL A 115 6.79 -12.66 18.79
CA VAL A 115 6.48 -13.97 19.40
C VAL A 115 5.72 -13.79 20.72
N ARG A 116 6.21 -12.93 21.62
CA ARG A 116 5.61 -12.67 22.94
C ARG A 116 4.39 -11.76 22.90
N ARG A 117 4.18 -11.02 21.81
CA ARG A 117 2.97 -10.29 21.44
C ARG A 117 2.55 -9.14 22.38
N GLY A 118 3.43 -8.61 23.22
CA GLY A 118 3.12 -7.42 24.04
C GLY A 118 2.89 -6.18 23.17
N ASN A 119 1.73 -5.53 23.32
CA ASN A 119 1.39 -4.32 22.55
C ASN A 119 2.27 -3.15 22.98
N THR A 120 2.70 -2.30 22.04
CA THR A 120 3.53 -1.11 22.35
C THR A 120 2.72 0.02 22.98
N GLY A 121 1.41 0.03 22.78
CA GLY A 121 0.50 1.02 23.36
C GLY A 121 0.40 2.34 22.59
N ASP A 122 1.24 2.55 21.56
CA ASP A 122 1.35 3.79 20.82
C ASP A 122 1.47 3.65 19.28
N ASN A 123 1.38 2.41 18.79
CA ASN A 123 1.51 2.03 17.39
C ASN A 123 2.88 2.31 16.75
N THR A 124 3.93 2.46 17.58
CA THR A 124 5.32 2.56 17.11
C THR A 124 6.08 1.24 17.30
N PRO A 125 7.20 1.05 16.60
CA PRO A 125 7.83 1.93 15.61
C PRO A 125 7.11 1.93 14.26
N ALA A 126 7.25 3.02 13.51
CA ALA A 126 6.88 3.07 12.10
C ALA A 126 7.74 2.13 11.25
N MET A 127 7.20 1.62 10.14
CA MET A 127 8.00 1.02 9.08
C MET A 127 8.57 2.14 8.21
N LEU A 128 9.77 2.62 8.56
CA LEU A 128 10.42 3.75 7.90
C LEU A 128 11.29 3.27 6.75
N TYR A 129 11.02 3.80 5.55
CA TYR A 129 11.79 3.59 4.33
C TYR A 129 12.35 4.94 3.86
N THR A 130 13.65 5.01 3.61
CA THR A 130 14.33 6.24 3.18
C THR A 130 15.01 6.03 1.85
N GLU A 131 14.94 7.04 0.98
CA GLU A 131 15.65 7.10 -0.29
C GLU A 131 16.24 8.50 -0.45
N ILE A 132 17.51 8.57 -0.87
CA ILE A 132 18.16 9.84 -1.17
C ILE A 132 17.94 10.14 -2.65
N VAL A 133 17.42 11.33 -2.93
CA VAL A 133 17.11 11.80 -4.28
C VAL A 133 17.83 13.14 -4.55
N PRO A 134 18.00 13.57 -5.81
CA PRO A 134 18.51 14.90 -6.10
C PRO A 134 17.60 16.01 -5.57
N GLY A 135 18.19 17.17 -5.21
CA GLY A 135 17.46 18.37 -4.81
C GLY A 135 17.42 18.60 -3.29
N ASP A 136 16.52 19.48 -2.86
CA ASP A 136 16.41 20.01 -1.49
C ASP A 136 15.02 19.88 -0.89
N GLN A 137 14.16 19.04 -1.48
CA GLN A 137 12.83 18.76 -0.96
C GLN A 137 12.79 17.42 -0.22
N VAL A 138 11.82 17.25 0.66
CA VAL A 138 11.52 15.98 1.30
C VAL A 138 10.08 15.60 0.98
N LYS A 139 9.91 14.50 0.24
CA LYS A 139 8.58 13.94 0.00
C LYS A 139 8.29 12.91 1.07
N VAL A 140 7.21 13.14 1.81
CA VAL A 140 6.73 12.28 2.89
C VAL A 140 5.47 11.58 2.44
N THR A 141 5.49 10.24 2.37
CA THR A 141 4.29 9.45 2.09
C THR A 141 4.00 8.56 3.29
N VAL A 142 2.79 8.62 3.82
CA VAL A 142 2.31 7.73 4.88
C VAL A 142 1.23 6.83 4.31
N GLY A 143 1.46 5.52 4.39
CA GLY A 143 0.52 4.47 3.98
C GLY A 143 0.23 3.53 5.15
N PRO A 144 -0.90 3.68 5.84
CA PRO A 144 -1.31 2.71 6.86
C PRO A 144 -1.56 1.33 6.24
N LYS A 145 -0.80 0.33 6.64
CA LYS A 145 -0.87 -1.02 6.08
C LYS A 145 -1.63 -1.98 6.99
N GLY A 146 -2.84 -2.35 6.59
CA GLY A 146 -3.65 -3.35 7.26
C GLY A 146 -3.08 -4.76 7.14
N PHE A 147 -3.18 -5.56 8.20
CA PHE A 147 -2.50 -6.86 8.27
C PHE A 147 -3.33 -8.02 7.73
N GLY A 148 -4.64 -7.90 7.61
CA GLY A 148 -5.45 -8.89 6.90
C GLY A 148 -4.96 -9.12 5.47
N SER A 149 -4.64 -8.04 4.76
CA SER A 149 -4.08 -8.10 3.41
C SER A 149 -2.56 -8.29 3.38
N GLU A 150 -1.80 -7.75 4.36
CA GLU A 150 -0.35 -7.98 4.43
C GLU A 150 -0.01 -9.45 4.56
N ASN A 151 -0.76 -10.20 5.35
CA ASN A 151 -0.58 -11.64 5.56
C ASN A 151 -0.79 -12.49 4.29
N MET A 152 -1.44 -11.92 3.28
CA MET A 152 -1.69 -12.61 2.00
C MET A 152 -0.62 -12.32 0.95
N SER A 153 0.39 -11.55 1.31
CA SER A 153 1.52 -11.19 0.43
C SER A 153 2.51 -12.34 0.33
N ALA A 154 3.23 -12.42 -0.79
CA ALA A 154 4.19 -13.49 -1.06
C ALA A 154 5.44 -12.97 -1.75
N ILE A 155 6.55 -13.71 -1.58
CA ILE A 155 7.80 -13.46 -2.30
C ILE A 155 8.37 -14.78 -2.78
N ARG A 156 8.96 -14.77 -3.99
CA ARG A 156 9.61 -15.93 -4.60
C ARG A 156 10.89 -15.53 -5.33
N MET A 157 11.93 -16.32 -5.11
CA MET A 157 13.20 -16.18 -5.84
C MET A 157 13.14 -17.11 -7.06
N PHE A 158 12.91 -16.55 -8.23
CA PHE A 158 12.90 -17.30 -9.48
C PHE A 158 14.32 -17.44 -10.07
N LYS A 159 14.53 -18.53 -10.81
CA LYS A 159 15.62 -18.61 -11.79
C LYS A 159 15.18 -17.88 -13.07
N PRO A 160 16.10 -17.26 -13.83
CA PRO A 160 15.74 -16.59 -15.08
C PRO A 160 14.99 -17.46 -16.09
N SER A 161 15.20 -18.78 -16.04
CA SER A 161 14.51 -19.76 -16.90
C SER A 161 12.99 -19.86 -16.67
N ALA A 162 12.48 -19.35 -15.55
CA ALA A 162 11.03 -19.28 -15.31
C ALA A 162 10.35 -18.23 -16.23
N GLY A 163 11.12 -17.25 -16.69
CA GLY A 163 10.66 -16.24 -17.63
C GLY A 163 9.46 -15.43 -17.13
N LEU A 164 8.86 -14.69 -18.03
CA LEU A 164 7.66 -13.88 -17.73
C LEU A 164 6.47 -14.75 -17.28
N GLN A 165 6.34 -15.94 -17.84
CA GLN A 165 5.21 -16.82 -17.48
C GLN A 165 5.25 -17.21 -16.00
N GLY A 166 6.44 -17.51 -15.44
CA GLY A 166 6.58 -17.82 -14.03
C GLY A 166 6.14 -16.66 -13.11
N ILE A 167 6.36 -15.40 -13.53
CA ILE A 167 5.87 -14.22 -12.80
C ILE A 167 4.35 -14.13 -12.89
N LYS A 168 3.77 -14.29 -14.09
CA LYS A 168 2.32 -14.25 -14.30
C LYS A 168 1.60 -15.31 -13.46
N ASP A 169 2.10 -16.55 -13.49
CA ASP A 169 1.55 -17.66 -12.72
C ASP A 169 1.62 -17.38 -11.21
N PHE A 170 2.72 -16.80 -10.74
CA PHE A 170 2.91 -16.47 -9.33
C PHE A 170 1.96 -15.36 -8.85
N ILE A 171 1.66 -14.36 -9.69
CA ILE A 171 0.66 -13.33 -9.37
C ILE A 171 -0.71 -14.00 -9.18
N LEU A 172 -1.14 -14.83 -10.13
CA LEU A 172 -2.43 -15.51 -10.06
C LEU A 172 -2.52 -16.47 -8.88
N GLU A 173 -1.50 -17.32 -8.68
CA GLU A 173 -1.39 -18.23 -7.54
C GLU A 173 -1.50 -17.50 -6.20
N THR A 174 -0.83 -16.34 -6.07
CA THR A 174 -0.87 -15.56 -4.83
C THR A 174 -2.26 -14.99 -4.57
N VAL A 175 -2.93 -14.46 -5.59
CA VAL A 175 -4.28 -13.90 -5.46
C VAL A 175 -5.32 -15.00 -5.20
N GLU A 176 -5.20 -16.13 -5.89
CA GLU A 176 -6.10 -17.29 -5.69
C GLU A 176 -5.98 -17.84 -4.27
N ASN A 177 -4.74 -18.02 -3.76
CA ASN A 177 -4.48 -18.46 -2.39
C ASN A 177 -4.95 -17.43 -1.34
N ALA A 178 -4.90 -16.14 -1.65
CA ALA A 178 -5.42 -15.10 -0.78
C ALA A 178 -6.95 -15.16 -0.66
N GLY A 179 -7.64 -15.44 -1.75
CA GLY A 179 -9.10 -15.57 -1.80
C GLY A 179 -9.82 -14.35 -1.18
N PRO A 180 -10.79 -14.55 -0.29
CA PRO A 180 -11.53 -13.46 0.36
C PRO A 180 -10.78 -12.78 1.52
N ASN A 181 -9.68 -13.39 2.01
CA ASN A 181 -9.01 -12.94 3.24
C ASN A 181 -8.49 -11.49 3.21
N PRO A 182 -8.00 -10.92 2.09
CA PRO A 182 -7.57 -9.52 2.03
C PRO A 182 -8.72 -8.53 1.85
N CYS A 183 -9.97 -8.91 2.00
CA CYS A 183 -11.16 -8.08 1.80
C CYS A 183 -11.19 -7.43 0.39
N PRO A 184 -11.36 -8.22 -0.68
CA PRO A 184 -11.46 -7.68 -2.05
C PRO A 184 -12.61 -6.66 -2.20
N PRO A 185 -12.54 -5.76 -3.20
CA PRO A 185 -11.57 -5.74 -4.29
C PRO A 185 -10.18 -5.28 -3.84
N MET A 186 -9.17 -5.98 -4.35
CA MET A 186 -7.77 -5.78 -3.94
C MET A 186 -7.08 -4.67 -4.72
N VAL A 187 -6.00 -4.12 -4.16
CA VAL A 187 -4.93 -3.47 -4.91
C VAL A 187 -3.67 -4.31 -4.76
N ILE A 188 -3.03 -4.60 -5.87
CA ILE A 188 -1.90 -5.52 -5.94
C ILE A 188 -0.66 -4.75 -6.35
N GLY A 189 0.35 -4.76 -5.49
CA GLY A 189 1.68 -4.25 -5.80
C GLY A 189 2.62 -5.39 -6.13
N VAL A 190 3.29 -5.31 -7.26
CA VAL A 190 4.27 -6.30 -7.72
C VAL A 190 5.64 -5.65 -7.80
N GLY A 191 6.64 -6.26 -7.16
CA GLY A 191 8.03 -5.85 -7.23
C GLY A 191 8.88 -6.90 -7.93
N ILE A 192 9.57 -6.52 -9.00
CA ILE A 192 10.37 -7.44 -9.82
C ILE A 192 11.82 -6.94 -9.89
N GLY A 193 12.75 -7.82 -9.55
CA GLY A 193 14.18 -7.51 -9.62
C GLY A 193 14.78 -7.03 -8.30
N GLY A 194 15.97 -6.43 -8.36
CA GLY A 194 16.78 -6.13 -7.19
C GLY A 194 17.29 -7.38 -6.47
N THR A 195 17.17 -7.38 -5.15
CA THR A 195 17.47 -8.46 -4.22
C THR A 195 16.19 -8.92 -3.50
N PHE A 196 16.27 -9.93 -2.64
CA PHE A 196 15.13 -10.45 -1.87
C PHE A 196 14.35 -9.35 -1.13
N ASP A 197 15.05 -8.53 -0.36
CA ASP A 197 14.49 -7.41 0.40
C ASP A 197 13.99 -6.28 -0.52
N LYS A 198 14.74 -6.00 -1.62
CA LYS A 198 14.39 -4.94 -2.55
C LYS A 198 13.13 -5.25 -3.34
N ALA A 199 12.93 -6.50 -3.78
CA ALA A 199 11.70 -6.91 -4.44
C ALA A 199 10.47 -6.72 -3.53
N ALA A 200 10.58 -7.07 -2.24
CA ALA A 200 9.51 -6.83 -1.27
C ALA A 200 9.23 -5.33 -1.07
N LEU A 201 10.28 -4.49 -1.01
CA LEU A 201 10.13 -3.04 -0.93
C LEU A 201 9.48 -2.45 -2.19
N LEU A 202 9.87 -2.90 -3.38
CA LEU A 202 9.27 -2.47 -4.65
C LEU A 202 7.77 -2.80 -4.68
N ALA A 203 7.37 -4.01 -4.31
CA ALA A 203 5.97 -4.40 -4.23
C ALA A 203 5.18 -3.50 -3.26
N LYS A 204 5.78 -3.11 -2.14
CA LYS A 204 5.16 -2.19 -1.19
C LYS A 204 5.07 -0.76 -1.72
N LYS A 205 6.10 -0.26 -2.43
CA LYS A 205 6.07 1.05 -3.12
C LYS A 205 5.01 1.07 -4.21
N ALA A 206 4.83 -0.01 -4.96
CA ALA A 206 3.81 -0.14 -6.00
C ALA A 206 2.38 0.10 -5.46
N LEU A 207 2.10 -0.24 -4.20
CA LEU A 207 0.82 0.05 -3.54
C LEU A 207 0.58 1.55 -3.27
N MET A 208 1.65 2.35 -3.27
CA MET A 208 1.57 3.81 -3.05
C MET A 208 1.47 4.60 -4.35
N ARG A 209 1.54 3.94 -5.51
CA ARG A 209 1.35 4.58 -6.81
C ARG A 209 -0.15 4.75 -7.09
N PRO A 210 -0.58 5.91 -7.64
CA PRO A 210 -1.97 6.12 -8.02
C PRO A 210 -2.46 5.08 -9.03
N LEU A 211 -3.72 4.66 -8.90
CA LEU A 211 -4.34 3.61 -9.73
C LEU A 211 -4.67 4.06 -11.15
N ASP A 212 -4.64 5.36 -11.42
CA ASP A 212 -4.84 5.98 -12.72
C ASP A 212 -3.54 6.23 -13.49
N THR A 213 -2.41 5.73 -12.95
CA THR A 213 -1.09 5.79 -13.59
C THR A 213 -0.61 4.40 -13.97
N HIS A 214 0.24 4.34 -15.00
CA HIS A 214 0.86 3.10 -15.46
C HIS A 214 2.39 3.16 -15.31
N HIS A 215 3.03 2.00 -15.39
CA HIS A 215 4.49 1.92 -15.43
C HIS A 215 5.04 2.71 -16.62
N PRO A 216 6.16 3.47 -16.48
CA PRO A 216 6.71 4.28 -17.57
C PRO A 216 7.23 3.46 -18.75
N ASP A 217 7.62 2.20 -18.53
CA ASP A 217 7.96 1.25 -19.61
C ASP A 217 6.67 0.61 -20.14
N PRO A 218 6.35 0.76 -21.45
CA PRO A 218 5.14 0.21 -22.06
C PRO A 218 4.99 -1.30 -21.86
N PHE A 219 6.08 -2.05 -21.82
CA PHE A 219 6.04 -3.49 -21.59
C PHE A 219 5.39 -3.85 -20.24
N TYR A 220 5.78 -3.13 -19.18
CA TYR A 220 5.19 -3.36 -17.86
C TYR A 220 3.80 -2.73 -17.73
N ALA A 221 3.51 -1.62 -18.41
CA ALA A 221 2.17 -1.02 -18.45
C ALA A 221 1.14 -1.98 -19.09
N GLU A 222 1.52 -2.65 -20.18
CA GLU A 222 0.70 -3.70 -20.80
C GLU A 222 0.55 -4.91 -19.87
N LEU A 223 1.61 -5.30 -19.16
CA LEU A 223 1.56 -6.40 -18.21
C LEU A 223 0.66 -6.08 -17.00
N GLU A 224 0.64 -4.84 -16.50
CA GLU A 224 -0.28 -4.40 -15.45
C GLU A 224 -1.74 -4.61 -15.89
N THR A 225 -2.07 -4.18 -17.09
CA THR A 225 -3.42 -4.31 -17.67
C THR A 225 -3.80 -5.78 -17.86
N GLU A 226 -2.92 -6.57 -18.52
CA GLU A 226 -3.14 -7.99 -18.73
C GLU A 226 -3.37 -8.75 -17.43
N MET A 227 -2.54 -8.47 -16.41
CA MET A 227 -2.64 -9.19 -15.15
C MET A 227 -3.84 -8.79 -14.33
N LEU A 228 -4.27 -7.52 -14.38
CA LEU A 228 -5.50 -7.08 -13.73
C LEU A 228 -6.74 -7.78 -14.34
N GLU A 229 -6.78 -7.91 -15.67
CA GLU A 229 -7.85 -8.65 -16.34
C GLU A 229 -7.88 -10.14 -15.92
N LYS A 230 -6.71 -10.80 -15.89
CA LYS A 230 -6.60 -12.20 -15.46
C LYS A 230 -6.97 -12.41 -13.99
N VAL A 231 -6.56 -11.52 -13.11
CA VAL A 231 -6.95 -11.54 -11.70
C VAL A 231 -8.46 -11.40 -11.55
N ASN A 232 -9.07 -10.51 -12.31
CA ASN A 232 -10.52 -10.33 -12.28
C ASN A 232 -11.28 -11.54 -12.86
N ALA A 233 -10.69 -12.23 -13.82
CA ALA A 233 -11.23 -13.48 -14.37
C ALA A 233 -11.24 -14.65 -13.36
N LEU A 234 -10.51 -14.56 -12.23
CA LEU A 234 -10.61 -15.56 -11.13
C LEU A 234 -11.99 -15.57 -10.47
N GLY A 235 -12.76 -14.48 -10.60
CA GLY A 235 -14.14 -14.43 -10.13
C GLY A 235 -14.32 -14.50 -8.62
N ILE A 236 -13.28 -14.15 -7.82
CA ILE A 236 -13.37 -14.10 -6.35
C ILE A 236 -14.39 -13.03 -5.94
N GLY A 237 -14.37 -11.88 -6.62
CA GLY A 237 -15.35 -10.82 -6.46
C GLY A 237 -15.25 -10.02 -5.16
N PRO A 238 -16.07 -8.98 -5.01
CA PRO A 238 -16.09 -8.13 -3.81
C PRO A 238 -16.36 -8.95 -2.56
N GLN A 239 -15.51 -8.81 -1.54
CA GLN A 239 -15.53 -9.55 -0.27
C GLN A 239 -15.58 -11.08 -0.41
N GLY A 240 -15.22 -11.62 -1.60
CA GLY A 240 -15.24 -13.06 -1.87
C GLY A 240 -16.61 -13.64 -2.20
N PHE A 241 -17.60 -12.80 -2.51
CA PHE A 241 -18.96 -13.24 -2.84
C PHE A 241 -19.18 -13.53 -4.34
N GLY A 242 -18.09 -13.64 -5.11
CA GLY A 242 -18.16 -13.77 -6.56
C GLY A 242 -18.38 -12.44 -7.26
N GLY A 243 -18.27 -12.44 -8.58
CA GLY A 243 -18.43 -11.26 -9.42
C GLY A 243 -17.18 -10.93 -10.23
N LYS A 244 -17.24 -9.84 -10.99
CA LYS A 244 -16.19 -9.44 -11.93
C LYS A 244 -15.03 -8.70 -11.25
N THR A 245 -15.23 -8.14 -10.05
CA THR A 245 -14.29 -7.24 -9.41
C THR A 245 -13.54 -7.93 -8.27
N THR A 246 -12.46 -8.63 -8.60
CA THR A 246 -11.52 -9.20 -7.62
C THR A 246 -10.48 -8.17 -7.17
N ALA A 247 -9.99 -7.34 -8.11
CA ALA A 247 -9.05 -6.25 -7.86
C ALA A 247 -9.46 -4.99 -8.62
N ILE A 248 -9.13 -3.83 -8.07
CA ILE A 248 -9.36 -2.50 -8.67
C ILE A 248 -8.09 -1.90 -9.28
N GLY A 249 -6.92 -2.50 -9.00
CA GLY A 249 -5.64 -2.07 -9.56
C GLY A 249 -4.53 -3.08 -9.34
N LEU A 250 -3.57 -3.07 -10.27
CA LEU A 250 -2.34 -3.83 -10.20
C LEU A 250 -1.21 -2.95 -10.72
N ASN A 251 -0.24 -2.66 -9.87
CA ASN A 251 0.91 -1.83 -10.19
C ASN A 251 2.20 -2.66 -10.10
N ILE A 252 3.11 -2.46 -11.04
CA ILE A 252 4.43 -3.14 -11.09
C ILE A 252 5.52 -2.10 -10.89
N GLU A 253 6.48 -2.40 -10.00
CA GLU A 253 7.74 -1.66 -9.86
C GLU A 253 8.91 -2.58 -10.16
N THR A 254 9.92 -2.06 -10.85
CA THR A 254 11.04 -2.86 -11.34
C THR A 254 12.39 -2.30 -10.96
N MET A 255 13.38 -3.16 -10.86
CA MET A 255 14.77 -2.78 -10.66
C MET A 255 15.71 -3.79 -11.36
N PRO A 256 16.86 -3.35 -11.89
CA PRO A 256 17.89 -4.27 -12.36
C PRO A 256 18.26 -5.32 -11.31
N THR A 257 18.53 -6.55 -11.75
CA THR A 257 18.85 -7.67 -10.87
C THR A 257 20.09 -8.43 -11.35
N HIS A 258 20.58 -9.37 -10.54
CA HIS A 258 21.70 -10.22 -10.90
C HIS A 258 21.31 -11.20 -12.02
N ILE A 259 22.24 -11.47 -12.95
CA ILE A 259 22.01 -12.34 -14.12
C ILE A 259 21.48 -13.75 -13.76
N ALA A 260 21.77 -14.26 -12.58
CA ALA A 260 21.36 -15.60 -12.13
C ALA A 260 20.05 -15.61 -11.31
N GLY A 261 19.42 -14.46 -11.10
CA GLY A 261 18.23 -14.34 -10.27
C GLY A 261 17.12 -13.52 -10.90
N MET A 262 15.89 -13.76 -10.46
CA MET A 262 14.70 -12.97 -10.84
C MET A 262 13.74 -12.98 -9.65
N PRO A 263 14.03 -12.19 -8.59
CA PRO A 263 13.13 -12.09 -7.45
C PRO A 263 11.84 -11.39 -7.86
N CYS A 264 10.72 -11.91 -7.34
CA CYS A 264 9.41 -11.30 -7.50
C CYS A 264 8.67 -11.33 -6.16
N ALA A 265 8.12 -10.19 -5.77
CA ALA A 265 7.29 -10.05 -4.59
C ALA A 265 5.92 -9.50 -4.96
N ILE A 266 4.90 -9.93 -4.23
CA ILE A 266 3.52 -9.49 -4.38
C ILE A 266 3.05 -9.02 -3.02
N ASN A 267 2.67 -7.77 -2.92
CA ASN A 267 2.10 -7.19 -1.71
C ASN A 267 0.64 -6.79 -1.98
N ILE A 268 -0.28 -7.23 -1.14
CA ILE A 268 -1.71 -7.05 -1.35
C ILE A 268 -2.27 -6.01 -0.37
N ASN A 269 -3.09 -5.09 -0.89
CA ASN A 269 -3.98 -4.23 -0.12
C ASN A 269 -5.44 -4.64 -0.32
N CYS A 270 -6.28 -4.38 0.69
CA CYS A 270 -7.73 -4.48 0.58
C CYS A 270 -8.31 -3.27 -0.18
N HIS A 271 -9.64 -3.22 -0.32
CA HIS A 271 -10.37 -2.10 -0.91
C HIS A 271 -10.14 -0.76 -0.16
N VAL A 272 -9.72 -0.79 1.10
CA VAL A 272 -9.29 0.40 1.84
C VAL A 272 -7.79 0.63 1.64
N THR A 273 -7.34 0.63 0.37
CA THR A 273 -5.98 1.07 0.05
C THR A 273 -5.89 2.57 0.20
N ARG A 274 -4.96 3.04 1.03
CA ARG A 274 -4.92 4.43 1.49
C ARG A 274 -3.50 4.90 1.72
N HIS A 275 -3.23 6.09 1.28
CA HIS A 275 -2.00 6.81 1.55
C HIS A 275 -2.20 8.31 1.39
N LYS A 276 -1.34 9.09 2.01
CA LYS A 276 -1.26 10.54 1.83
C LYS A 276 0.19 10.95 1.66
N THR A 277 0.39 11.93 0.80
CA THR A 277 1.73 12.44 0.47
C THR A 277 1.77 13.95 0.62
N GLU A 278 2.90 14.45 1.12
CA GLU A 278 3.24 15.87 1.19
C GLU A 278 4.70 16.09 0.85
N VAL A 279 5.00 17.23 0.26
CA VAL A 279 6.37 17.68 -0.06
C VAL A 279 6.71 18.87 0.83
N LEU A 280 7.79 18.71 1.62
CA LEU A 280 8.35 19.72 2.51
C LEU A 280 9.44 20.51 1.80
#